data_3521d0561588cdd3de3e1da7214c8a2c
#
_entry.id   3521d0561588cdd3de3e1da7214c8a2c
#
_cell.length_a   1.000
_cell.length_b   1.000
_cell.length_c   1.000
_cell.angle_alpha   90.00
_cell.angle_beta   90.00
_cell.angle_gamma   90.00
#
_symmetry.space_group_name_H-M   'P 1'
#
loop_
_entity.id
_entity.type
_entity.pdbx_description
1 polymer ?
#
loop_
_entity_poly.entity_id
_entity_poly.type
_entity_poly.pdbx_seq_one_letter_code
_entity_poly.pdbx_strand_id
1 'polypeptide(L)'
;MRKETFSFLSKDGKTKIHAVKWIPDSGEYGAVLQITHGMIEFVERYQDFASYLTGHGFLVVGHDHLGHGASVASRADWGYFAPKNPSDILIEDMHTLRTMIQKDNPDVP
;
A
#
# COMPACT_ATOMS: atom_id res chain seq x y z
N MET A 1 9.88 0.88 -15.23
CA MET A 1 8.77 1.02 -14.24
C MET A 1 8.97 2.32 -13.50
N ARG A 2 7.87 3.04 -13.27
CA ARG A 2 7.89 4.29 -12.50
C ARG A 2 7.27 4.03 -11.13
N LYS A 3 7.93 4.50 -10.08
CA LYS A 3 7.45 4.37 -8.70
C LYS A 3 6.96 5.74 -8.22
N GLU A 4 5.75 5.78 -7.67
CA GLU A 4 5.22 6.97 -7.01
C GLU A 4 4.87 6.63 -5.58
N THR A 5 5.20 7.53 -4.67
CA THR A 5 4.85 7.37 -3.25
C THR A 5 3.79 8.39 -2.88
N PHE A 6 2.90 7.99 -1.99
CA PHE A 6 1.85 8.87 -1.47
C PHE A 6 1.48 8.41 -0.07
N SER A 7 0.56 9.10 0.56
CA SER A 7 0.14 8.74 1.90
C SER A 7 -1.35 9.03 2.09
N PHE A 8 -1.91 8.39 3.09
CA PHE A 8 -3.28 8.67 3.54
C PHE A 8 -3.36 8.48 5.04
N LEU A 9 -4.39 9.05 5.66
CA LEU A 9 -4.60 8.95 7.09
C LEU A 9 -5.14 7.57 7.44
N SER A 10 -4.49 6.89 8.40
CA SER A 10 -4.98 5.61 8.93
C SER A 10 -6.32 5.80 9.64
N LYS A 11 -7.06 4.70 9.75
CA LYS A 11 -8.29 4.67 10.56
C LYS A 11 -8.01 4.81 12.06
N ASP A 12 -6.75 4.79 12.47
CA ASP A 12 -6.41 5.16 13.86
C ASP A 12 -6.62 6.66 14.12
N GLY A 13 -6.85 7.44 13.07
CA GLY A 13 -7.16 8.86 13.15
C GLY A 13 -5.95 9.78 13.32
N LYS A 14 -4.73 9.25 13.33
CA LYS A 14 -3.54 10.06 13.62
C LYS A 14 -2.30 9.68 12.83
N THR A 15 -2.16 8.44 12.37
CA THR A 15 -0.94 7.98 11.69
C THR A 15 -1.06 8.13 10.19
N LYS A 16 -0.03 8.64 9.56
CA LYS A 16 0.06 8.73 8.11
C LYS A 16 0.54 7.38 7.57
N ILE A 17 -0.24 6.78 6.70
CA ILE A 17 0.10 5.51 6.06
C ILE A 17 0.90 5.79 4.80
N HIS A 18 2.09 5.20 4.71
CA HIS A 18 2.94 5.27 3.53
C HIS A 18 2.44 4.27 2.49
N ALA A 19 2.25 4.72 1.26
CA ALA A 19 1.80 3.90 0.17
C ALA A 19 2.66 4.13 -1.08
N VAL A 20 2.70 3.12 -1.94
CA VAL A 20 3.42 3.21 -3.21
C VAL A 20 2.58 2.64 -4.32
N LYS A 21 2.84 3.12 -5.53
CA LYS A 21 2.37 2.46 -6.74
C LYS A 21 3.51 2.38 -7.73
N TRP A 22 3.59 1.25 -8.41
CA TRP A 22 4.53 0.99 -9.49
C TRP A 22 3.75 0.94 -10.79
N ILE A 23 4.15 1.75 -11.75
CA ILE A 23 3.42 1.99 -12.98
C ILE A 23 4.28 1.49 -14.14
N PRO A 24 3.69 0.73 -15.11
CA PRO A 24 4.42 0.35 -16.32
C PRO A 24 4.99 1.58 -17.03
N ASP A 25 6.14 1.41 -17.71
CA ASP A 25 6.78 2.50 -18.43
C ASP A 25 5.86 3.12 -19.50
N SER A 26 4.99 2.32 -20.11
CA SER A 26 4.01 2.80 -21.07
C SER A 26 2.92 3.67 -20.45
N GLY A 27 2.72 3.58 -19.14
CA GLY A 27 1.60 4.21 -18.44
C GLY A 27 0.29 3.48 -18.62
N GLU A 28 0.27 2.38 -19.37
CA GLU A 28 -0.95 1.61 -19.65
C GLU A 28 -0.92 0.27 -18.92
N TYR A 29 -2.06 -0.14 -18.40
CA TYR A 29 -2.20 -1.41 -17.68
C TYR A 29 -3.65 -1.91 -17.78
N GLY A 30 -3.80 -3.24 -17.78
CA GLY A 30 -5.11 -3.88 -17.90
C GLY A 30 -5.67 -4.40 -16.58
N ALA A 31 -4.88 -4.36 -15.50
CA ALA A 31 -5.31 -4.83 -14.19
C ALA A 31 -4.47 -4.18 -13.09
N VAL A 32 -5.00 -4.20 -11.87
CA VAL A 32 -4.32 -3.69 -10.69
C VAL A 32 -4.11 -4.84 -9.71
N LEU A 33 -2.90 -4.96 -9.18
CA LEU A 33 -2.61 -5.87 -8.08
C LEU A 33 -2.29 -5.05 -6.83
N GLN A 34 -3.02 -5.30 -5.76
CA GLN A 34 -2.75 -4.70 -4.46
C GLN A 34 -1.98 -5.69 -3.59
N ILE A 35 -0.81 -5.28 -3.11
CA ILE A 35 0.05 -6.09 -2.25
C ILE A 35 -0.22 -5.74 -0.78
N THR A 36 -0.39 -6.80 0.02
CA THR A 36 -0.49 -6.69 1.48
C THR A 36 0.71 -7.45 2.07
N HIS A 37 1.61 -6.72 2.73
CA HIS A 37 2.81 -7.35 3.30
C HIS A 37 2.49 -8.10 4.59
N GLY A 38 3.43 -8.95 5.00
CA GLY A 38 3.31 -9.72 6.24
C GLY A 38 3.83 -8.96 7.46
N MET A 39 3.88 -9.66 8.59
CA MET A 39 4.35 -9.11 9.86
C MET A 39 5.85 -8.78 9.77
N ILE A 40 6.23 -7.61 10.32
CA ILE A 40 7.62 -7.14 10.32
C ILE A 40 8.20 -7.04 8.90
N GLU A 41 7.35 -6.66 7.96
CA GLU A 41 7.73 -6.39 6.58
C GLU A 41 7.44 -4.93 6.22
N PHE A 42 7.64 -4.58 4.97
CA PHE A 42 7.29 -3.27 4.42
C PHE A 42 7.02 -3.43 2.92
N VAL A 43 6.24 -2.51 2.36
CA VAL A 43 5.72 -2.68 0.99
C VAL A 43 6.83 -2.67 -0.07
N GLU A 44 7.87 -1.89 0.12
CA GLU A 44 8.93 -1.77 -0.89
C GLU A 44 9.81 -3.01 -1.00
N ARG A 45 9.68 -3.95 -0.07
CA ARG A 45 10.31 -5.25 -0.16
C ARG A 45 9.86 -6.02 -1.42
N TYR A 46 8.68 -5.68 -1.94
CA TYR A 46 8.08 -6.34 -3.10
C TYR A 46 8.43 -5.67 -4.43
N GLN A 47 9.43 -4.77 -4.45
CA GLN A 47 9.77 -4.03 -5.66
C GLN A 47 10.16 -4.91 -6.83
N ASP A 48 10.90 -5.98 -6.61
CA ASP A 48 11.30 -6.90 -7.68
C ASP A 48 10.10 -7.61 -8.28
N PHE A 49 9.17 -8.05 -7.43
CA PHE A 49 7.93 -8.64 -7.87
C PHE A 49 7.08 -7.65 -8.66
N ALA A 50 7.01 -6.41 -8.17
CA ALA A 50 6.31 -5.34 -8.87
C ALA A 50 6.92 -5.05 -10.25
N SER A 51 8.24 -5.09 -10.35
CA SER A 51 8.94 -4.92 -11.61
C SER A 51 8.53 -5.99 -12.63
N TYR A 52 8.45 -7.23 -12.18
CA TYR A 52 7.97 -8.32 -13.03
C TYR A 52 6.55 -8.07 -13.52
N LEU A 53 5.66 -7.73 -12.61
CA LEU A 53 4.24 -7.54 -12.93
C LEU A 53 3.99 -6.31 -13.82
N THR A 54 4.69 -5.21 -13.57
CA THR A 54 4.53 -4.02 -14.43
C THR A 54 5.00 -4.31 -15.85
N GLY A 55 5.98 -5.19 -16.01
CA GLY A 55 6.40 -5.66 -17.33
C GLY A 55 5.35 -6.51 -18.03
N HIS A 56 4.32 -6.95 -17.32
CA HIS A 56 3.22 -7.77 -17.84
C HIS A 56 1.87 -7.03 -17.84
N GLY A 57 1.89 -5.70 -17.74
CA GLY A 57 0.68 -4.89 -17.89
C GLY A 57 -0.13 -4.70 -16.63
N PHE A 58 0.49 -4.83 -15.45
CA PHE A 58 -0.18 -4.56 -14.18
C PHE A 58 0.24 -3.23 -13.59
N LEU A 59 -0.71 -2.50 -13.03
CA LEU A 59 -0.41 -1.49 -12.01
C LEU A 59 -0.28 -2.24 -10.67
N VAL A 60 0.79 -1.99 -9.94
CA VAL A 60 0.99 -2.63 -8.63
C VAL A 60 0.94 -1.55 -7.55
N VAL A 61 0.13 -1.76 -6.52
CA VAL A 61 -0.04 -0.81 -5.42
C VAL A 61 0.11 -1.54 -4.10
N GLY A 62 0.51 -0.80 -3.07
CA GLY A 62 0.61 -1.37 -1.73
C GLY A 62 0.87 -0.27 -0.72
N HIS A 63 0.83 -0.63 0.54
CA HIS A 63 1.10 0.30 1.63
C HIS A 63 1.82 -0.43 2.77
N ASP A 64 2.50 0.34 3.61
CA ASP A 64 3.02 -0.16 4.88
C ASP A 64 1.88 -0.17 5.89
N HIS A 65 1.61 -1.34 6.48
CA HIS A 65 0.63 -1.44 7.57
C HIS A 65 0.98 -0.50 8.71
N LEU A 66 -0.02 -0.05 9.44
CA LEU A 66 0.18 0.71 10.66
C LEU A 66 1.23 0.01 11.54
N GLY A 67 2.21 0.77 12.03
CA GLY A 67 3.29 0.23 12.84
C GLY A 67 4.40 -0.46 12.05
N HIS A 68 4.40 -0.38 10.71
CA HIS A 68 5.40 -1.02 9.86
C HIS A 68 6.02 -0.02 8.89
N GLY A 69 7.25 -0.30 8.45
CA GLY A 69 7.94 0.53 7.47
C GLY A 69 7.93 2.01 7.84
N ALA A 70 7.40 2.84 6.94
CA ALA A 70 7.29 4.28 7.15
C ALA A 70 5.96 4.72 7.77
N SER A 71 5.06 3.77 8.07
CA SER A 71 3.75 4.05 8.67
C SER A 71 3.82 4.00 10.20
N VAL A 72 4.77 4.74 10.76
CA VAL A 72 4.98 4.82 12.21
C VAL A 72 5.23 6.26 12.62
N ALA A 73 4.85 6.61 13.85
CA ALA A 73 5.17 7.90 14.44
C ALA A 73 6.63 7.95 14.93
N SER A 74 7.14 6.81 15.41
CA SER A 74 8.53 6.68 15.85
C SER A 74 8.96 5.23 15.74
N ARG A 75 10.29 5.01 15.81
CA ARG A 75 10.85 3.65 15.78
C ARG A 75 10.36 2.77 16.92
N ALA A 76 10.01 3.37 18.05
CA ALA A 76 9.50 2.64 19.21
C ALA A 76 8.16 1.94 18.91
N ASP A 77 7.43 2.42 17.90
CA ASP A 77 6.11 1.88 17.54
C ASP A 77 6.17 0.78 16.47
N TRP A 78 7.35 0.42 15.99
CA TRP A 78 7.46 -0.65 14.98
C TRP A 78 6.93 -1.98 15.52
N GLY A 79 6.04 -2.60 14.73
CA GLY A 79 5.38 -3.84 15.09
C GLY A 79 4.16 -3.64 15.97
N TYR A 80 3.85 -2.40 16.34
CA TYR A 80 2.68 -2.06 17.14
C TYR A 80 1.59 -1.50 16.24
N PHE A 81 0.41 -2.10 16.27
CA PHE A 81 -0.69 -1.68 15.41
C PHE A 81 -1.53 -0.58 16.06
N ALA A 82 -2.26 -0.92 17.13
CA ALA A 82 -3.16 0.02 17.78
C ALA A 82 -3.58 -0.52 19.14
N PRO A 83 -3.96 0.37 20.09
CA PRO A 83 -4.44 -0.08 21.41
C PRO A 83 -5.84 -0.71 21.34
N LYS A 84 -6.65 -0.35 20.35
CA LYS A 84 -8.02 -0.86 20.20
C LYS A 84 -8.28 -1.26 18.75
N ASN A 85 -8.94 -2.41 18.57
CA ASN A 85 -9.39 -2.90 17.28
C ASN A 85 -8.28 -2.92 16.21
N PRO A 86 -7.08 -3.46 16.49
CA PRO A 86 -5.99 -3.40 15.52
C PRO A 86 -6.31 -4.12 14.20
N SER A 87 -7.02 -5.25 14.27
CA SER A 87 -7.39 -5.98 13.05
C SER A 87 -8.35 -5.18 12.18
N ASP A 88 -9.33 -4.52 12.79
CA ASP A 88 -10.28 -3.70 12.05
C ASP A 88 -9.58 -2.52 11.40
N ILE A 89 -8.64 -1.87 12.09
CA ILE A 89 -7.88 -0.74 11.55
C ILE A 89 -7.05 -1.18 10.35
N LEU A 90 -6.35 -2.31 10.44
CA LEU A 90 -5.55 -2.82 9.34
C LEU A 90 -6.40 -3.10 8.10
N ILE A 91 -7.54 -3.75 8.29
CA ILE A 91 -8.45 -4.08 7.19
C ILE A 91 -9.03 -2.81 6.57
N GLU A 92 -9.43 -1.84 7.38
CA GLU A 92 -9.95 -0.58 6.89
C GLU A 92 -8.90 0.23 6.12
N ASP A 93 -7.64 0.20 6.55
CA ASP A 93 -6.56 0.87 5.83
C ASP A 93 -6.33 0.22 4.46
N MET A 94 -6.38 -1.12 4.38
CA MET A 94 -6.32 -1.83 3.10
C MET A 94 -7.47 -1.42 2.19
N HIS A 95 -8.67 -1.30 2.74
CA HIS A 95 -9.85 -0.89 2.00
C HIS A 95 -9.75 0.56 1.53
N THR A 96 -9.19 1.44 2.35
CA THR A 96 -8.96 2.83 1.99
C THR A 96 -8.08 2.93 0.75
N LEU A 97 -6.96 2.21 0.72
CA LEU A 97 -6.09 2.19 -0.44
C LEU A 97 -6.83 1.66 -1.67
N ARG A 98 -7.54 0.54 -1.52
CA ARG A 98 -8.32 -0.03 -2.63
C ARG A 98 -9.31 0.98 -3.20
N THR A 99 -10.04 1.67 -2.33
CA THR A 99 -11.04 2.66 -2.74
C THR A 99 -10.40 3.81 -3.51
N MET A 100 -9.26 4.31 -3.05
CA MET A 100 -8.53 5.38 -3.73
C MET A 100 -8.12 4.96 -5.14
N ILE A 101 -7.54 3.78 -5.28
CA ILE A 101 -7.06 3.28 -6.57
C ILE A 101 -8.24 2.97 -7.50
N GLN A 102 -9.30 2.38 -6.98
CA GLN A 102 -10.49 2.06 -7.76
C GLN A 102 -11.18 3.31 -8.29
N LYS A 103 -11.19 4.38 -7.50
CA LYS A 103 -11.76 5.67 -7.92
C LYS A 103 -11.00 6.25 -9.11
N ASP A 104 -9.67 6.10 -9.13
CA ASP A 104 -8.83 6.58 -10.23
C ASP A 104 -8.90 5.66 -11.46
N ASN A 105 -9.34 4.41 -11.30
CA ASN A 105 -9.35 3.38 -12.33
C ASN A 105 -10.66 2.59 -12.34
N PRO A 106 -11.81 3.25 -12.57
CA PRO A 106 -13.12 2.62 -12.36
C PRO A 106 -13.41 1.41 -13.24
N ASP A 107 -12.77 1.31 -14.40
CA ASP A 107 -13.02 0.25 -15.38
C ASP A 107 -11.94 -0.83 -15.40
N VAL A 108 -11.00 -0.81 -14.46
CA VAL A 108 -9.87 -1.75 -14.40
C VAL A 108 -10.06 -2.71 -13.23
N PRO A 109 -10.03 -4.03 -13.47
CA PRO A 109 -10.11 -5.01 -12.40
C PRO A 109 -8.89 -5.01 -11.48
#